data_5e61fc4bb5b600fa64fc0be18da1975c
#
_entry.id   5e61fc4bb5b600fa64fc0be18da1975c
#
_cell.length_a   1.000
_cell.length_b   1.000
_cell.length_c   1.000
_cell.angle_alpha   90.00
_cell.angle_beta   90.00
_cell.angle_gamma   90.00
#
_symmetry.space_group_name_H-M   'P 1'
#
loop_
_entity.id
_entity.type
_entity.pdbx_description
1 polymer ?
#
loop_
_entity_poly.entity_id
_entity_poly.type
_entity_poly.pdbx_seq_one_letter_code
_entity_poly.pdbx_strand_id
1 'polypeptide(L)'
;MAVNFYRLKSSYYLAILLLVVHGGAIACLCFLPWPWWTKLLLSVACLMSFVTLFCQHVLLNNPHSVIEFWQQNTGCWQLRNNLGEVRLFNLAGDSICSRYFVLLNLVSLGKKKSKISLVLLPDSLNPKDFRQLRRQLQGVA
;
A
#
# COMPACT_ATOMS: atom_id res chain seq x y z
N MET A 1 23.61 5.74 15.60
CA MET A 1 22.95 4.65 14.88
C MET A 1 22.45 5.18 13.54
N ALA A 2 22.73 4.50 12.46
CA ALA A 2 22.24 4.89 11.15
C ALA A 2 20.73 4.60 11.09
N VAL A 3 19.92 5.63 10.90
CA VAL A 3 18.48 5.47 10.66
C VAL A 3 18.31 5.08 9.20
N ASN A 4 17.74 3.91 8.95
CA ASN A 4 17.48 3.45 7.59
C ASN A 4 16.19 4.08 7.08
N PHE A 5 16.34 4.99 6.13
CA PHE A 5 15.20 5.62 5.45
C PHE A 5 14.80 4.77 4.24
N TYR A 6 13.53 4.41 4.20
CA TYR A 6 12.93 3.69 3.09
C TYR A 6 12.04 4.64 2.29
N ARG A 7 12.40 4.90 1.05
CA ARG A 7 11.62 5.74 0.15
C ARG A 7 10.82 4.88 -0.81
N LEU A 8 9.50 5.08 -0.79
CA LEU A 8 8.58 4.38 -1.69
C LEU A 8 8.67 4.92 -3.11
N LYS A 9 8.64 4.00 -4.06
CA LYS A 9 8.55 4.29 -5.50
C LYS A 9 7.26 3.72 -6.06
N SER A 10 6.84 4.26 -7.20
CA SER A 10 5.72 3.69 -7.95
C SER A 10 5.98 2.21 -8.27
N SER A 11 5.00 1.36 -8.03
CA SER A 11 5.10 -0.07 -8.29
C SER A 11 4.38 -0.44 -9.58
N TYR A 12 5.12 -0.96 -10.57
CA TYR A 12 4.56 -1.49 -11.80
C TYR A 12 3.77 -2.78 -11.57
N TYR A 13 4.24 -3.63 -10.66
CA TYR A 13 3.53 -4.88 -10.31
C TYR A 13 2.17 -4.59 -9.70
N LEU A 14 2.08 -3.58 -8.84
CA LEU A 14 0.81 -3.15 -8.25
C LEU A 14 -0.13 -2.57 -9.31
N ALA A 15 0.41 -1.79 -10.26
CA ALA A 15 -0.37 -1.25 -11.37
C ALA A 15 -0.95 -2.36 -12.25
N ILE A 16 -0.14 -3.37 -12.60
CA ILE A 16 -0.58 -4.52 -13.39
C ILE A 16 -1.62 -5.32 -12.62
N LEU A 17 -1.42 -5.57 -11.34
CA LEU A 17 -2.38 -6.28 -10.48
C LEU A 17 -3.73 -5.57 -10.45
N LEU A 18 -3.74 -4.26 -10.22
CA LEU A 18 -4.95 -3.45 -10.23
C LEU A 18 -5.67 -3.49 -11.59
N LEU A 19 -4.90 -3.42 -12.67
CA LEU A 19 -5.43 -3.49 -14.04
C LEU A 19 -6.11 -4.85 -14.30
N VAL A 20 -5.44 -5.94 -13.92
CA VAL A 20 -5.97 -7.31 -14.11
C VAL A 20 -7.24 -7.52 -13.28
N VAL A 21 -7.26 -7.11 -12.03
CA VAL A 21 -8.40 -7.29 -11.13
C VAL A 21 -9.61 -6.49 -11.62
N HIS A 22 -9.43 -5.20 -11.92
CA HIS A 22 -10.53 -4.35 -12.36
C HIS A 22 -10.97 -4.66 -13.79
N GLY A 23 -10.03 -4.96 -14.68
CA GLY A 23 -10.33 -5.41 -16.05
C GLY A 23 -11.09 -6.73 -16.06
N GLY A 24 -10.69 -7.69 -15.23
CA GLY A 24 -11.40 -8.95 -15.04
C GLY A 24 -12.81 -8.75 -14.48
N ALA A 25 -12.99 -7.85 -13.51
CA ALA A 25 -14.30 -7.52 -12.95
C ALA A 25 -15.24 -6.93 -14.03
N ILE A 26 -14.75 -5.99 -14.84
CA ILE A 26 -15.53 -5.41 -15.95
C ILE A 26 -15.87 -6.49 -17.00
N ALA A 27 -14.92 -7.34 -17.35
CA ALA A 27 -15.17 -8.46 -18.28
C ALA A 27 -16.26 -9.40 -17.75
N CYS A 28 -16.21 -9.76 -16.48
CA CYS A 28 -17.25 -10.58 -15.83
C CYS A 28 -18.63 -9.90 -15.89
N LEU A 29 -18.69 -8.58 -15.67
CA LEU A 29 -19.96 -7.82 -15.78
C LEU A 29 -20.57 -7.87 -17.17
N CYS A 30 -19.75 -7.92 -18.23
CA CYS A 30 -20.22 -8.02 -19.60
C CYS A 30 -20.95 -9.34 -19.89
N PHE A 31 -20.52 -10.44 -19.26
CA PHE A 31 -21.10 -11.77 -19.44
C PHE A 31 -22.34 -12.04 -18.58
N LEU A 32 -22.62 -11.23 -17.55
CA LEU A 32 -23.81 -11.42 -16.72
C LEU A 32 -25.10 -11.03 -17.49
N PRO A 33 -26.19 -11.81 -17.33
CA PRO A 33 -27.48 -11.50 -17.94
C PRO A 33 -28.24 -10.42 -17.17
N TRP A 34 -27.59 -9.29 -16.89
CA TRP A 34 -28.17 -8.18 -16.16
C TRP A 34 -28.56 -7.02 -17.09
N PRO A 35 -29.52 -6.17 -16.70
CA PRO A 35 -29.89 -4.98 -17.47
C PRO A 35 -28.68 -4.09 -17.76
N TRP A 36 -28.67 -3.44 -18.90
CA TRP A 36 -27.54 -2.61 -19.35
C TRP A 36 -27.20 -1.44 -18.38
N TRP A 37 -28.20 -0.87 -17.74
CA TRP A 37 -28.00 0.24 -16.80
C TRP A 37 -27.28 -0.20 -15.50
N THR A 38 -27.53 -1.43 -15.00
CA THR A 38 -26.78 -1.96 -13.84
C THR A 38 -25.33 -2.24 -14.20
N LYS A 39 -25.07 -2.75 -15.39
CA LYS A 39 -23.71 -2.93 -15.91
C LYS A 39 -22.98 -1.62 -16.02
N LEU A 40 -23.64 -0.58 -16.52
CA LEU A 40 -23.07 0.77 -16.63
C LEU A 40 -22.72 1.33 -15.25
N LEU A 41 -23.64 1.26 -14.28
CA LEU A 41 -23.44 1.76 -12.93
C LEU A 41 -22.26 1.06 -12.24
N LEU A 42 -22.20 -0.26 -12.32
CA LEU A 42 -21.12 -1.06 -11.71
C LEU A 42 -19.77 -0.82 -12.41
N SER A 43 -19.76 -0.65 -13.73
CA SER A 43 -18.54 -0.33 -14.47
C SER A 43 -17.99 1.04 -14.10
N VAL A 44 -18.84 2.04 -13.93
CA VAL A 44 -18.44 3.37 -13.45
C VAL A 44 -17.90 3.29 -12.04
N ALA A 45 -18.56 2.57 -11.13
CA ALA A 45 -18.08 2.37 -9.76
C ALA A 45 -16.71 1.66 -9.72
N CYS A 46 -16.54 0.64 -10.55
CA CYS A 46 -15.28 -0.09 -10.70
C CYS A 46 -14.16 0.82 -11.23
N LEU A 47 -14.45 1.64 -12.22
CA LEU A 47 -13.50 2.60 -12.79
C LEU A 47 -13.08 3.67 -11.76
N MET A 48 -14.03 4.20 -11.00
CA MET A 48 -13.75 5.17 -9.93
C MET A 48 -12.87 4.54 -8.85
N SER A 49 -13.15 3.30 -8.46
CA SER A 49 -12.31 2.54 -7.52
C SER A 49 -10.89 2.34 -8.07
N PHE A 50 -10.77 1.95 -9.34
CA PHE A 50 -9.47 1.79 -9.99
C PHE A 50 -8.65 3.07 -9.97
N VAL A 51 -9.24 4.19 -10.39
CA VAL A 51 -8.54 5.51 -10.42
C VAL A 51 -8.09 5.91 -9.02
N THR A 52 -8.95 5.76 -8.02
CA THR A 52 -8.63 6.10 -6.62
C THR A 52 -7.46 5.28 -6.10
N LEU A 53 -7.51 3.95 -6.26
CA LEU A 53 -6.46 3.05 -5.82
C LEU A 53 -5.17 3.26 -6.60
N PHE A 54 -5.26 3.51 -7.89
CA PHE A 54 -4.10 3.78 -8.74
C PHE A 54 -3.38 5.07 -8.33
N CYS A 55 -4.13 6.15 -8.11
CA CYS A 55 -3.55 7.42 -7.66
C CYS A 55 -2.96 7.32 -6.26
N GLN A 56 -3.60 6.56 -5.37
CA GLN A 56 -3.18 6.46 -3.98
C GLN A 56 -1.96 5.54 -3.79
N HIS A 57 -1.95 4.38 -4.44
CA HIS A 57 -0.95 3.35 -4.19
C HIS A 57 0.13 3.22 -5.26
N VAL A 58 -0.18 3.56 -6.50
CA VAL A 58 0.79 3.47 -7.60
C VAL A 58 1.51 4.78 -7.82
N LEU A 59 0.76 5.86 -8.05
CA LEU A 59 1.35 7.17 -8.31
C LEU A 59 1.84 7.87 -7.05
N LEU A 60 1.37 7.46 -5.86
CA LEU A 60 1.69 8.10 -4.58
C LEU A 60 1.40 9.61 -4.57
N ASN A 61 0.46 10.03 -5.39
CA ASN A 61 0.16 11.45 -5.64
C ASN A 61 -0.91 12.01 -4.70
N ASN A 62 -1.52 11.15 -3.87
CA ASN A 62 -2.50 11.59 -2.89
C ASN A 62 -1.78 12.28 -1.70
N PRO A 63 -2.30 13.39 -1.16
CA PRO A 63 -1.71 14.06 0.01
C PRO A 63 -1.52 13.13 1.22
N HIS A 64 -2.37 12.12 1.38
CA HIS A 64 -2.28 11.13 2.45
C HIS A 64 -1.40 9.90 2.12
N SER A 65 -0.86 9.80 0.91
CA SER A 65 0.03 8.70 0.54
C SER A 65 1.34 8.79 1.29
N VAL A 66 1.78 7.66 1.83
CA VAL A 66 3.07 7.54 2.49
C VAL A 66 4.17 7.49 1.44
N ILE A 67 5.14 8.38 1.52
CA ILE A 67 6.28 8.46 0.59
C ILE A 67 7.57 7.96 1.19
N GLU A 68 7.74 8.11 2.49
CA GLU A 68 8.93 7.68 3.22
C GLU A 68 8.51 7.07 4.56
N PHE A 69 9.25 6.07 4.99
CA PHE A 69 9.11 5.52 6.33
C PHE A 69 10.48 5.08 6.86
N TRP A 70 10.63 5.12 8.17
CA TRP A 70 11.85 4.67 8.85
C TRP A 70 11.52 4.15 10.24
N GLN A 71 12.38 3.29 10.73
CA GLN A 71 12.30 2.79 12.09
C GLN A 71 13.12 3.66 13.02
N GLN A 72 12.50 4.23 14.03
CA GLN A 72 13.20 5.04 15.03
C GLN A 72 13.76 4.18 16.17
N ASN A 73 12.95 3.29 16.71
CA ASN A 73 13.30 2.34 17.75
C ASN A 73 12.64 1.00 17.49
N THR A 74 13.02 -0.04 18.24
CA THR A 74 12.42 -1.36 18.14
C THR A 74 10.88 -1.29 18.29
N GLY A 75 10.16 -1.48 17.21
CA GLY A 75 8.69 -1.46 17.17
C GLY A 75 8.04 -0.12 16.81
N CYS A 76 8.75 1.02 16.87
CA CYS A 76 8.21 2.32 16.50
C CYS A 76 8.64 2.72 15.09
N TRP A 77 7.67 3.01 14.25
CA TRP A 77 7.85 3.45 12.88
C TRP A 77 7.37 4.88 12.68
N GLN A 78 8.13 5.65 11.93
CA GLN A 78 7.73 6.97 11.49
C GLN A 78 7.40 6.92 10.00
N LEU A 79 6.27 7.49 9.65
CA LEU A 79 5.80 7.60 8.28
C LEU A 79 5.66 9.07 7.91
N ARG A 80 6.18 9.42 6.74
CA ARG A 80 6.03 10.73 6.14
C ARG A 80 5.07 10.64 4.96
N ASN A 81 4.05 11.48 4.98
CA ASN A 81 3.12 11.57 3.87
C ASN A 81 3.58 12.62 2.84
N ASN A 82 2.84 12.73 1.75
CA ASN A 82 3.14 13.67 0.66
C ASN A 82 3.02 15.14 1.08
N LEU A 83 2.29 15.44 2.16
CA LEU A 83 2.18 16.78 2.76
C LEU A 83 3.39 17.15 3.65
N GLY A 84 4.31 16.22 3.88
CA GLY A 84 5.46 16.40 4.78
C GLY A 84 5.15 16.16 6.25
N GLU A 85 3.94 15.72 6.60
CA GLU A 85 3.58 15.36 7.96
C GLU A 85 4.22 14.04 8.35
N VAL A 86 4.85 14.02 9.50
CA VAL A 86 5.45 12.82 10.09
C VAL A 86 4.57 12.35 11.24
N ARG A 87 4.19 11.08 11.21
CA ARG A 87 3.37 10.45 12.26
C ARG A 87 4.03 9.19 12.78
N LEU A 88 3.84 8.93 14.06
CA LEU A 88 4.35 7.76 14.76
C LEU A 88 3.34 6.61 14.71
N PHE A 89 3.84 5.44 14.40
CA PHE A 89 3.05 4.20 14.33
C PHE A 89 3.78 3.05 15.01
N ASN A 90 3.01 2.12 15.55
CA ASN A 90 3.50 0.82 15.98
C ASN A 90 3.16 -0.26 14.95
N LEU A 91 4.06 -1.22 14.83
CA LEU A 91 3.82 -2.40 14.00
C LEU A 91 2.74 -3.27 14.65
N ALA A 92 1.68 -3.54 13.93
CA ALA A 92 0.65 -4.48 14.37
C ALA A 92 1.12 -5.92 14.16
N GLY A 93 0.71 -6.81 15.05
CA GLY A 93 1.10 -8.22 15.00
C GLY A 93 0.54 -9.02 13.81
N ASP A 94 -0.39 -8.44 13.07
CA ASP A 94 -0.99 -9.00 11.85
C ASP A 94 -0.25 -8.60 10.56
N SER A 95 0.96 -8.06 10.68
CA SER A 95 1.81 -7.77 9.53
C SER A 95 2.36 -9.04 8.92
N ILE A 96 2.32 -9.12 7.59
CA ILE A 96 2.73 -10.31 6.84
C ILE A 96 4.01 -10.00 6.07
N CYS A 97 5.02 -10.85 6.25
CA CYS A 97 6.27 -10.78 5.51
C CYS A 97 6.41 -12.01 4.61
N SER A 98 6.27 -11.81 3.30
CA SER A 98 6.45 -12.84 2.30
C SER A 98 7.69 -12.57 1.44
N ARG A 99 8.10 -13.58 0.65
CA ARG A 99 9.16 -13.43 -0.33
C ARG A 99 8.80 -12.44 -1.44
N TYR A 100 7.52 -12.37 -1.79
CA TYR A 100 7.01 -11.62 -2.93
C TYR A 100 6.40 -10.27 -2.56
N PHE A 101 5.97 -10.11 -1.32
CA PHE A 101 5.38 -8.87 -0.82
C PHE A 101 5.53 -8.76 0.69
N VAL A 102 5.47 -7.55 1.18
CA VAL A 102 5.41 -7.24 2.61
C VAL A 102 4.16 -6.42 2.88
N LEU A 103 3.32 -6.89 3.78
CA LEU A 103 2.16 -6.17 4.27
C LEU A 103 2.46 -5.63 5.66
N LEU A 104 2.67 -4.33 5.76
CA LEU A 104 2.87 -3.65 7.02
C LEU A 104 1.54 -3.08 7.51
N ASN A 105 1.02 -3.65 8.58
CA ASN A 105 -0.10 -3.09 9.29
C ASN A 105 0.41 -2.24 10.46
N LEU A 106 0.14 -0.95 10.39
CA LEU A 106 0.64 0.03 11.33
C LEU A 106 -0.52 0.70 12.05
N VAL A 107 -0.40 0.83 13.36
CA VAL A 107 -1.40 1.49 14.21
C VAL A 107 -0.83 2.78 14.75
N SER A 108 -1.55 3.88 14.56
CA SER A 108 -1.16 5.19 15.04
C SER A 108 -1.09 5.24 16.57
N LEU A 109 -0.03 5.85 17.08
CA LEU A 109 0.17 6.14 18.51
C LEU A 109 -0.55 7.43 18.96
N GLY A 110 -1.15 8.19 18.04
CA GLY A 110 -1.83 9.45 18.35
C GLY A 110 -3.21 9.28 18.99
N LYS A 111 -3.82 10.42 19.38
CA LYS A 111 -5.15 10.46 19.98
C LYS A 111 -6.24 9.83 19.12
N LYS A 112 -6.07 9.81 17.81
CA LYS A 112 -6.97 9.16 16.85
C LYS A 112 -6.33 7.84 16.40
N LYS A 113 -6.85 6.73 16.90
CA LYS A 113 -6.44 5.40 16.47
C LYS A 113 -6.77 5.23 14.99
N SER A 114 -5.77 5.29 14.13
CA SER A 114 -5.91 4.97 12.72
C SER A 114 -5.00 3.80 12.37
N LYS A 115 -5.53 2.86 11.60
CA LYS A 115 -4.74 1.78 11.00
C LYS A 115 -4.36 2.18 9.58
N ILE A 116 -3.11 1.95 9.23
CA ILE A 116 -2.62 2.11 7.87
C ILE A 116 -2.00 0.78 7.45
N SER A 117 -2.41 0.29 6.30
CA SER A 117 -1.81 -0.89 5.69
C SER A 117 -0.97 -0.46 4.49
N LEU A 118 0.30 -0.80 4.53
CA LEU A 118 1.24 -0.57 3.44
C LEU A 118 1.55 -1.89 2.75
N VAL A 119 1.25 -1.97 1.47
CA VAL A 119 1.63 -3.09 0.62
C VAL A 119 2.92 -2.73 -0.09
N LEU A 120 3.98 -3.43 0.26
CA LEU A 120 5.31 -3.23 -0.31
C LEU A 120 5.64 -4.38 -1.24
N LEU A 121 5.85 -4.07 -2.51
CA LEU A 121 6.31 -5.00 -3.52
C LEU A 121 7.82 -4.84 -3.75
N PRO A 122 8.51 -5.85 -4.29
CA PRO A 122 9.96 -5.77 -4.49
C PRO A 122 10.43 -4.61 -5.37
N ASP A 123 9.55 -4.10 -6.24
CA ASP A 123 9.81 -2.97 -7.12
C ASP A 123 9.45 -1.60 -6.51
N SER A 124 8.68 -1.57 -5.40
CA SER A 124 8.31 -0.35 -4.69
C SER A 124 9.46 0.23 -3.84
N LEU A 125 10.46 -0.56 -3.55
CA LEU A 125 11.68 -0.19 -2.84
C LEU A 125 12.92 -0.59 -3.65
N ASN A 126 14.08 -0.03 -3.28
CA ASN A 126 15.35 -0.56 -3.78
C ASN A 126 15.53 -2.01 -3.33
N PRO A 127 16.09 -2.91 -4.16
CA PRO A 127 16.27 -4.32 -3.83
C PRO A 127 17.05 -4.56 -2.54
N LYS A 128 18.02 -3.70 -2.24
CA LYS A 128 18.81 -3.75 -0.99
C LYS A 128 17.93 -3.41 0.22
N ASP A 129 17.13 -2.36 0.11
CA ASP A 129 16.25 -1.88 1.17
C ASP A 129 15.13 -2.89 1.45
N PHE A 130 14.57 -3.49 0.41
CA PHE A 130 13.55 -4.53 0.55
C PHE A 130 14.08 -5.77 1.28
N ARG A 131 15.30 -6.22 0.96
CA ARG A 131 15.94 -7.34 1.66
C ARG A 131 16.23 -7.02 3.11
N GLN A 132 16.71 -5.81 3.38
CA GLN A 132 17.00 -5.35 4.73
C GLN A 132 15.74 -5.24 5.58
N LEU A 133 14.68 -4.64 5.03
CA LEU A 133 13.38 -4.55 5.68
C LEU A 133 12.81 -5.92 6.05
N ARG A 134 12.88 -6.88 5.12
CA ARG A 134 12.45 -8.26 5.38
C ARG A 134 13.21 -8.90 6.54
N ARG A 135 14.53 -8.73 6.59
CA ARG A 135 15.35 -9.26 7.71
C ARG A 135 14.95 -8.64 9.04
N GLN A 136 14.71 -7.34 9.06
CA GLN A 136 14.26 -6.64 10.28
C GLN A 136 12.91 -7.14 10.76
N LEU A 137 11.95 -7.34 9.85
CA LEU A 137 10.62 -7.83 10.19
C LEU A 137 10.62 -9.29 10.63
N GLN A 138 11.44 -10.14 10.03
CA GLN A 138 11.60 -11.53 10.42
C GLN A 138 12.28 -11.69 11.78
N GLY A 139 13.14 -10.76 12.16
CA GLY A 139 13.78 -10.75 13.48
C GLY A 139 12.88 -10.26 14.62
N VAL A 140 11.74 -9.63 14.31
CA VAL A 140 10.74 -9.13 15.28
C VAL A 140 9.56 -10.10 15.43
N ALA A 141 9.36 -10.97 14.45
CA ALA A 141 8.29 -11.97 14.45
C ALA A 141 8.61 -13.16 15.36
#